data_445c8646db0bff4088f2dd674d67cceb
#
_entry.id   445c8646db0bff4088f2dd674d67cceb
#
_cell.length_a   1.000
_cell.length_b   1.000
_cell.length_c   1.000
_cell.angle_alpha   90.00
_cell.angle_beta   90.00
_cell.angle_gamma   90.00
#
_symmetry.space_group_name_H-M   'P 1'
#
loop_
_entity.id
_entity.type
_entity.pdbx_description
1 polymer ?
#
loop_
_entity_poly.entity_id
_entity_poly.type
_entity_poly.pdbx_seq_one_letter_code
_entity_poly.pdbx_strand_id
1 'polypeptide(L)'
;EVRNIYPNGETGEVTSLKIVILPHWSQTFVFRLFVSLLLLGGVAYGMRLIKLRQKRMEHEMQMKHELLTVSLEREKEHQIRVERENFFTGVAHELRTPLTLILAPVQELMKRYSPSEDFYKKLQLIYKNATSLHTLVDQLLYIQKIEAGMVRLQLSETDLVQLVRNVSEPFRQMSEIRQLHFDVDLPDERLLYWVDEGKITSAVQNLLSNAFKYTPPGGHVLLSVSPAMRNGQGYCRITVSDTGAGIPEELQKHIFESFITGDNRPEMSTKAGVGLHIAKTTMDLH
;
A
#
# COMPACT_ATOMS: atom_id res chain seq x y z
N GLU A 1 63.95 -8.05 -82.94
CA GLU A 1 64.16 -8.13 -84.38
C GLU A 1 65.39 -8.97 -84.65
N VAL A 2 65.28 -9.99 -85.47
CA VAL A 2 66.43 -10.80 -85.88
C VAL A 2 66.48 -10.66 -87.40
N ARG A 3 67.69 -10.30 -87.93
CA ARG A 3 67.96 -10.19 -89.35
C ARG A 3 68.95 -11.28 -89.78
N ASN A 4 68.61 -11.96 -90.84
CA ASN A 4 69.58 -12.88 -91.51
C ASN A 4 70.45 -12.05 -92.40
N ILE A 5 71.77 -12.23 -92.35
CA ILE A 5 72.75 -11.63 -93.24
C ILE A 5 73.28 -12.75 -94.13
N TYR A 6 73.02 -12.63 -95.43
CA TYR A 6 73.49 -13.62 -96.42
C TYR A 6 74.95 -13.40 -96.70
N PRO A 7 75.71 -14.42 -97.18
CA PRO A 7 77.17 -14.31 -97.49
C PRO A 7 77.51 -13.30 -98.59
N ASN A 8 76.56 -12.84 -99.36
CA ASN A 8 76.70 -11.80 -100.42
C ASN A 8 76.49 -10.37 -99.88
N GLY A 9 76.30 -10.19 -98.52
CA GLY A 9 76.12 -8.87 -97.88
C GLY A 9 74.65 -8.37 -97.97
N GLU A 10 73.73 -9.07 -98.55
CA GLU A 10 72.34 -8.65 -98.60
C GLU A 10 71.64 -9.02 -97.26
N THR A 11 70.85 -8.10 -96.82
CA THR A 11 70.05 -8.31 -95.54
C THR A 11 68.68 -8.87 -95.89
N GLY A 12 68.36 -10.04 -95.35
CA GLY A 12 67.02 -10.64 -95.49
C GLY A 12 65.93 -9.84 -94.81
N GLU A 13 64.70 -10.26 -95.11
CA GLU A 13 63.50 -9.61 -94.41
C GLU A 13 63.58 -9.67 -92.89
N VAL A 14 63.16 -8.60 -92.29
CA VAL A 14 63.13 -8.47 -90.84
C VAL A 14 61.97 -9.32 -90.31
N THR A 15 62.29 -10.39 -89.61
CA THR A 15 61.27 -11.19 -88.88
C THR A 15 61.20 -10.67 -87.45
N SER A 16 60.11 -10.07 -87.12
CA SER A 16 59.86 -9.61 -85.77
C SER A 16 58.98 -10.64 -85.03
N LEU A 17 59.51 -11.19 -83.90
CA LEU A 17 58.73 -12.00 -83.00
C LEU A 17 58.20 -11.11 -81.87
N LYS A 18 56.87 -10.92 -81.79
CA LYS A 18 56.24 -10.18 -80.77
C LYS A 18 55.98 -11.11 -79.55
N ILE A 19 56.81 -11.04 -78.53
CA ILE A 19 56.58 -11.75 -77.23
C ILE A 19 55.73 -10.87 -76.41
N VAL A 20 54.48 -11.28 -76.12
CA VAL A 20 53.55 -10.63 -75.18
C VAL A 20 53.62 -11.38 -73.84
N ILE A 21 54.26 -10.79 -72.89
CA ILE A 21 54.25 -11.32 -71.55
C ILE A 21 52.98 -10.79 -70.83
N LEU A 22 52.03 -11.67 -70.65
CA LEU A 22 50.77 -11.36 -69.88
C LEU A 22 51.13 -11.18 -68.44
N PRO A 23 50.63 -10.10 -67.73
CA PRO A 23 50.86 -9.93 -66.30
C PRO A 23 50.21 -11.10 -65.56
N HIS A 24 50.86 -11.53 -64.50
CA HIS A 24 50.35 -12.55 -63.58
C HIS A 24 48.96 -12.12 -63.05
N TRP A 25 48.02 -13.09 -62.97
CA TRP A 25 46.61 -12.83 -62.62
C TRP A 25 46.46 -11.91 -61.36
N SER A 26 47.34 -12.01 -60.35
CA SER A 26 47.38 -11.17 -59.18
C SER A 26 47.71 -9.68 -59.40
N GLN A 27 48.28 -9.36 -60.62
CA GLN A 27 48.64 -7.98 -61.00
C GLN A 27 47.58 -7.34 -61.91
N THR A 28 46.52 -8.07 -62.23
CA THR A 28 45.42 -7.53 -63.05
C THR A 28 44.63 -6.49 -62.26
N PHE A 29 44.15 -5.45 -62.89
CA PHE A 29 43.34 -4.41 -62.35
C PHE A 29 42.10 -5.00 -61.63
N VAL A 30 41.48 -6.00 -62.22
CA VAL A 30 40.29 -6.69 -61.73
C VAL A 30 40.57 -7.38 -60.36
N PHE A 31 41.73 -8.06 -60.21
CA PHE A 31 42.09 -8.71 -58.96
C PHE A 31 42.34 -7.67 -57.80
N ARG A 32 43.04 -6.60 -58.14
CA ARG A 32 43.31 -5.50 -57.14
C ARG A 32 42.00 -4.85 -56.72
N LEU A 33 41.04 -4.61 -57.65
CA LEU A 33 39.71 -4.08 -57.33
C LEU A 33 38.92 -5.02 -56.43
N PHE A 34 38.96 -6.30 -56.71
CA PHE A 34 38.29 -7.33 -55.90
C PHE A 34 38.83 -7.39 -54.47
N VAL A 35 40.14 -7.41 -54.32
CA VAL A 35 40.78 -7.40 -52.98
C VAL A 35 40.46 -6.10 -52.23
N SER A 36 40.46 -4.95 -52.93
CA SER A 36 40.11 -3.67 -52.30
C SER A 36 38.63 -3.66 -51.79
N LEU A 37 37.70 -4.20 -52.59
CA LEU A 37 36.29 -4.34 -52.21
C LEU A 37 36.11 -5.27 -51.01
N LEU A 38 36.85 -6.39 -50.96
CA LEU A 38 36.84 -7.31 -49.84
C LEU A 38 37.34 -6.64 -48.55
N LEU A 39 38.43 -5.89 -48.65
CA LEU A 39 38.98 -5.16 -47.50
C LEU A 39 37.98 -4.08 -46.99
N LEU A 40 37.41 -3.29 -47.92
CA LEU A 40 36.39 -2.29 -47.56
C LEU A 40 35.16 -2.95 -46.96
N GLY A 41 34.68 -4.07 -47.49
CA GLY A 41 33.58 -4.85 -46.94
C GLY A 41 33.92 -5.37 -45.54
N GLY A 42 35.13 -5.88 -45.32
CA GLY A 42 35.60 -6.33 -44.01
C GLY A 42 35.65 -5.20 -42.95
N VAL A 43 36.16 -4.03 -43.37
CA VAL A 43 36.18 -2.84 -42.51
C VAL A 43 34.78 -2.36 -42.16
N ALA A 44 33.90 -2.27 -43.17
CA ALA A 44 32.50 -1.89 -42.96
C ALA A 44 31.76 -2.86 -42.04
N TYR A 45 31.97 -4.16 -42.19
CA TYR A 45 31.42 -5.20 -41.33
C TYR A 45 31.96 -5.09 -39.90
N GLY A 46 33.27 -4.89 -39.74
CA GLY A 46 33.91 -4.66 -38.43
C GLY A 46 33.34 -3.43 -37.72
N MET A 47 33.19 -2.30 -38.43
CA MET A 47 32.57 -1.09 -37.87
C MET A 47 31.11 -1.32 -37.44
N ARG A 48 30.35 -2.10 -38.25
CA ARG A 48 28.97 -2.47 -37.90
C ARG A 48 28.90 -3.30 -36.62
N LEU A 49 29.81 -4.26 -36.45
CA LEU A 49 29.89 -5.08 -35.24
C LEU A 49 30.24 -4.24 -33.98
N ILE A 50 31.21 -3.31 -34.14
CA ILE A 50 31.59 -2.38 -33.06
C ILE A 50 30.38 -1.51 -32.64
N LYS A 51 29.67 -0.91 -33.61
CA LYS A 51 28.47 -0.11 -33.33
C LYS A 51 27.36 -0.93 -32.64
N LEU A 52 27.16 -2.18 -33.03
CA LEU A 52 26.18 -3.06 -32.40
C LEU A 52 26.59 -3.40 -30.96
N ARG A 53 27.88 -3.63 -30.70
CA ARG A 53 28.39 -3.84 -29.34
C ARG A 53 28.25 -2.59 -28.48
N GLN A 54 28.59 -1.42 -29.01
CA GLN A 54 28.42 -0.15 -28.30
C GLN A 54 26.95 0.09 -27.93
N LYS A 55 25.99 -0.09 -28.87
CA LYS A 55 24.57 0.06 -28.56
C LYS A 55 24.08 -0.92 -27.49
N ARG A 56 24.56 -2.16 -27.48
CA ARG A 56 24.21 -3.12 -26.42
C ARG A 56 24.75 -2.68 -25.08
N MET A 57 26.01 -2.25 -25.02
CA MET A 57 26.63 -1.75 -23.79
C MET A 57 25.92 -0.50 -23.26
N GLU A 58 25.57 0.44 -24.14
CA GLU A 58 24.80 1.63 -23.76
C GLU A 58 23.44 1.25 -23.18
N HIS A 59 22.74 0.33 -23.82
CA HIS A 59 21.44 -0.17 -23.33
C HIS A 59 21.56 -0.89 -21.98
N GLU A 60 22.56 -1.75 -21.80
CA GLU A 60 22.85 -2.41 -20.53
C GLU A 60 23.19 -1.41 -19.41
N MET A 61 23.96 -0.38 -19.73
CA MET A 61 24.30 0.69 -18.79
C MET A 61 23.06 1.51 -18.40
N GLN A 62 22.19 1.85 -19.34
CA GLN A 62 20.94 2.55 -19.07
C GLN A 62 20.02 1.71 -18.18
N MET A 63 19.82 0.43 -18.50
CA MET A 63 19.03 -0.49 -17.69
C MET A 63 19.57 -0.62 -16.25
N LYS A 64 20.89 -0.73 -16.10
CA LYS A 64 21.51 -0.76 -14.78
C LYS A 64 21.31 0.54 -14.01
N HIS A 65 21.40 1.68 -14.69
CA HIS A 65 21.17 2.98 -14.07
C HIS A 65 19.70 3.15 -13.62
N GLU A 66 18.75 2.76 -14.45
CA GLU A 66 17.33 2.77 -14.09
C GLU A 66 17.03 1.84 -12.91
N LEU A 67 17.57 0.62 -12.90
CA LEU A 67 17.43 -0.30 -11.77
C LEU A 67 18.01 0.27 -10.48
N LEU A 68 19.16 0.93 -10.58
CA LEU A 68 19.81 1.55 -9.40
C LEU A 68 18.97 2.73 -8.87
N THR A 69 18.45 3.59 -9.76
CA THR A 69 17.60 4.73 -9.34
C THR A 69 16.34 4.25 -8.66
N VAL A 70 15.64 3.26 -9.24
CA VAL A 70 14.43 2.66 -8.64
C VAL A 70 14.74 2.00 -7.29
N SER A 71 15.88 1.33 -7.16
CA SER A 71 16.27 0.71 -5.88
C SER A 71 16.57 1.76 -4.80
N LEU A 72 17.24 2.86 -5.15
CA LEU A 72 17.52 3.97 -4.24
C LEU A 72 16.25 4.72 -3.82
N GLU A 73 15.30 4.91 -4.73
CA GLU A 73 14.01 5.52 -4.40
C GLU A 73 13.23 4.64 -3.42
N ARG A 74 13.15 3.33 -3.66
CA ARG A 74 12.50 2.38 -2.74
C ARG A 74 13.17 2.36 -1.36
N GLU A 75 14.49 2.43 -1.32
CA GLU A 75 15.22 2.46 -0.06
C GLU A 75 14.95 3.75 0.74
N LYS A 76 14.90 4.91 0.04
CA LYS A 76 14.50 6.18 0.66
C LYS A 76 13.07 6.16 1.18
N GLU A 77 12.12 5.65 0.37
CA GLU A 77 10.73 5.50 0.81
C GLU A 77 10.61 4.59 2.03
N HIS A 78 11.37 3.49 2.04
CA HIS A 78 11.42 2.58 3.18
C HIS A 78 11.98 3.28 4.43
N GLN A 79 13.09 4.02 4.30
CA GLN A 79 13.69 4.77 5.42
C GLN A 79 12.73 5.81 5.98
N ILE A 80 12.09 6.62 5.12
CA ILE A 80 11.08 7.60 5.54
C ILE A 80 9.93 6.92 6.28
N ARG A 81 9.49 5.76 5.82
CA ARG A 81 8.42 4.98 6.46
C ARG A 81 8.84 4.53 7.86
N VAL A 82 10.02 3.93 8.00
CA VAL A 82 10.56 3.46 9.28
C VAL A 82 10.77 4.61 10.26
N GLU A 83 11.33 5.75 9.82
CA GLU A 83 11.50 6.93 10.67
C GLU A 83 10.15 7.47 11.15
N ARG A 84 9.16 7.53 10.26
CA ARG A 84 7.80 7.96 10.59
C ARG A 84 7.15 7.04 11.64
N GLU A 85 7.30 5.72 11.49
CA GLU A 85 6.80 4.73 12.45
C GLU A 85 7.46 4.87 13.82
N ASN A 86 8.77 5.00 13.85
CA ASN A 86 9.52 5.19 15.09
C ASN A 86 9.12 6.48 15.79
N PHE A 87 8.92 7.57 15.03
CA PHE A 87 8.46 8.85 15.56
C PHE A 87 7.08 8.72 16.22
N PHE A 88 6.09 8.16 15.51
CA PHE A 88 4.74 8.01 16.08
C PHE A 88 4.70 7.05 17.26
N THR A 89 5.46 5.96 17.21
CA THR A 89 5.56 5.03 18.34
C THR A 89 6.17 5.70 19.56
N GLY A 90 7.22 6.50 19.39
CA GLY A 90 7.86 7.27 20.44
C GLY A 90 6.90 8.30 21.06
N VAL A 91 6.30 9.16 20.22
CA VAL A 91 5.37 10.20 20.65
C VAL A 91 4.17 9.61 21.39
N ALA A 92 3.61 8.52 20.90
CA ALA A 92 2.47 7.91 21.57
C ALA A 92 2.84 7.28 22.91
N HIS A 93 4.04 6.70 23.03
CA HIS A 93 4.53 6.21 24.32
C HIS A 93 4.73 7.35 25.31
N GLU A 94 5.32 8.47 24.86
CA GLU A 94 5.50 9.68 25.66
C GLU A 94 4.20 10.35 26.05
N LEU A 95 3.13 10.25 25.24
CA LEU A 95 1.81 10.77 25.60
C LEU A 95 1.02 9.83 26.53
N ARG A 96 1.16 8.51 26.39
CA ARG A 96 0.47 7.53 27.23
C ARG A 96 0.88 7.65 28.70
N THR A 97 2.16 7.87 28.97
CA THR A 97 2.70 7.96 30.33
C THR A 97 2.07 9.08 31.14
N PRO A 98 2.08 10.39 30.71
CA PRO A 98 1.45 11.45 31.50
C PRO A 98 -0.07 11.29 31.58
N LEU A 99 -0.73 10.73 30.57
CA LEU A 99 -2.16 10.44 30.64
C LEU A 99 -2.50 9.41 31.73
N THR A 100 -1.72 8.34 31.84
CA THR A 100 -1.87 7.33 32.86
C THR A 100 -1.65 7.95 34.28
N LEU A 101 -0.65 8.87 34.39
CA LEU A 101 -0.37 9.61 35.63
C LEU A 101 -1.49 10.59 35.99
N ILE A 102 -2.29 11.08 35.05
CA ILE A 102 -3.48 11.90 35.31
C ILE A 102 -4.68 11.01 35.66
N LEU A 103 -4.91 9.94 34.92
CA LEU A 103 -6.07 9.06 35.06
C LEU A 103 -6.09 8.36 36.43
N ALA A 104 -4.94 7.83 36.87
CA ALA A 104 -4.86 7.06 38.13
C ALA A 104 -5.26 7.87 39.36
N PRO A 105 -4.68 9.07 39.63
CA PRO A 105 -5.09 9.87 40.78
C PRO A 105 -6.52 10.40 40.65
N VAL A 106 -7.00 10.77 39.49
CA VAL A 106 -8.39 11.18 39.27
C VAL A 106 -9.36 10.05 39.63
N GLN A 107 -9.07 8.83 39.18
CA GLN A 107 -9.87 7.66 39.52
C GLN A 107 -9.84 7.32 41.00
N GLU A 108 -8.69 7.49 41.66
CA GLU A 108 -8.55 7.31 43.12
C GLU A 108 -9.35 8.35 43.89
N LEU A 109 -9.30 9.62 43.50
CA LEU A 109 -10.09 10.68 44.11
C LEU A 109 -11.60 10.44 43.95
N MET A 110 -12.04 9.96 42.80
CA MET A 110 -13.46 9.62 42.58
C MET A 110 -13.94 8.46 43.46
N LYS A 111 -13.06 7.52 43.81
CA LYS A 111 -13.39 6.36 44.64
C LYS A 111 -13.33 6.62 46.15
N ARG A 112 -12.36 7.42 46.60
CA ARG A 112 -12.06 7.60 48.04
C ARG A 112 -12.80 8.75 48.73
N TYR A 113 -13.17 9.76 47.95
CA TYR A 113 -13.81 10.94 48.52
C TYR A 113 -15.27 11.02 48.10
N SER A 114 -16.13 11.50 49.02
CA SER A 114 -17.50 11.93 48.70
C SER A 114 -17.46 13.44 48.46
N PRO A 115 -16.99 13.90 47.29
CA PRO A 115 -16.80 15.31 46.99
C PRO A 115 -18.17 16.00 46.84
N SER A 116 -18.17 17.35 46.93
CA SER A 116 -19.34 18.11 46.50
C SER A 116 -19.70 17.73 45.04
N GLU A 117 -20.99 17.79 44.71
CA GLU A 117 -21.48 17.39 43.37
C GLU A 117 -20.74 18.11 42.22
N ASP A 118 -20.41 19.38 42.40
CA ASP A 118 -19.66 20.18 41.42
C ASP A 118 -18.22 19.69 41.25
N PHE A 119 -17.54 19.33 42.35
CA PHE A 119 -16.18 18.79 42.27
C PHE A 119 -16.15 17.40 41.62
N TYR A 120 -17.13 16.56 41.92
CA TYR A 120 -17.27 15.25 41.29
C TYR A 120 -17.51 15.36 39.76
N LYS A 121 -18.38 16.29 39.35
CA LYS A 121 -18.60 16.59 37.91
C LYS A 121 -17.32 17.03 37.21
N LYS A 122 -16.50 17.86 37.85
CA LYS A 122 -15.19 18.28 37.29
C LYS A 122 -14.21 17.12 37.17
N LEU A 123 -14.12 16.25 38.19
CA LEU A 123 -13.30 15.03 38.11
C LEU A 123 -13.75 14.09 37.02
N GLN A 124 -15.06 13.87 36.83
CA GLN A 124 -15.61 13.07 35.75
C GLN A 124 -15.25 13.66 34.39
N LEU A 125 -15.27 14.99 34.24
CA LEU A 125 -14.89 15.66 33.01
C LEU A 125 -13.40 15.45 32.67
N ILE A 126 -12.52 15.59 33.67
CA ILE A 126 -11.08 15.34 33.53
C ILE A 126 -10.84 13.89 33.15
N TYR A 127 -11.44 12.95 33.86
CA TYR A 127 -11.31 11.52 33.59
C TYR A 127 -11.77 11.17 32.18
N LYS A 128 -12.93 11.67 31.77
CA LYS A 128 -13.49 11.46 30.43
C LYS A 128 -12.54 11.99 29.33
N ASN A 129 -12.02 13.21 29.49
CA ASN A 129 -11.14 13.81 28.48
C ASN A 129 -9.78 13.09 28.42
N ALA A 130 -9.20 12.73 29.56
CA ALA A 130 -7.94 11.99 29.61
C ALA A 130 -8.10 10.58 28.97
N THR A 131 -9.21 9.89 29.28
CA THR A 131 -9.52 8.59 28.65
C THR A 131 -9.72 8.73 27.14
N SER A 132 -10.41 9.78 26.69
CA SER A 132 -10.59 10.05 25.27
C SER A 132 -9.26 10.28 24.57
N LEU A 133 -8.36 11.07 25.16
CA LEU A 133 -7.03 11.34 24.62
C LEU A 133 -6.16 10.06 24.57
N HIS A 134 -6.22 9.24 25.61
CA HIS A 134 -5.55 7.93 25.62
C HIS A 134 -6.01 7.04 24.45
N THR A 135 -7.34 6.95 24.26
CA THR A 135 -7.92 6.19 23.16
C THR A 135 -7.48 6.72 21.80
N LEU A 136 -7.39 8.04 21.61
CA LEU A 136 -6.92 8.66 20.36
C LEU A 136 -5.46 8.33 20.08
N VAL A 137 -4.60 8.35 21.09
CA VAL A 137 -3.19 7.96 20.97
C VAL A 137 -3.07 6.50 20.52
N ASP A 138 -3.85 5.60 21.16
CA ASP A 138 -3.84 4.17 20.79
C ASP A 138 -4.37 3.93 19.37
N GLN A 139 -5.40 4.67 18.95
CA GLN A 139 -5.93 4.63 17.60
C GLN A 139 -4.90 5.12 16.56
N LEU A 140 -4.19 6.20 16.84
CA LEU A 140 -3.13 6.73 15.98
C LEU A 140 -2.01 5.70 15.80
N LEU A 141 -1.55 5.08 16.88
CA LEU A 141 -0.56 4.01 16.83
C LEU A 141 -1.04 2.80 15.99
N TYR A 142 -2.31 2.45 16.16
CA TYR A 142 -2.88 1.33 15.42
C TYR A 142 -2.90 1.61 13.91
N ILE A 143 -3.30 2.84 13.50
CA ILE A 143 -3.24 3.26 12.08
C ILE A 143 -1.82 3.15 11.54
N GLN A 144 -0.84 3.66 12.29
CA GLN A 144 0.55 3.61 11.84
C GLN A 144 1.04 2.17 11.64
N LYS A 145 0.65 1.24 12.53
CA LYS A 145 0.96 -0.19 12.37
C LYS A 145 0.28 -0.81 11.14
N ILE A 146 -0.94 -0.37 10.82
CA ILE A 146 -1.66 -0.79 9.61
C ILE A 146 -0.91 -0.32 8.36
N GLU A 147 -0.61 0.98 8.27
CA GLU A 147 0.09 1.59 7.13
C GLU A 147 1.47 0.94 6.89
N ALA A 148 2.11 0.51 7.96
CA ALA A 148 3.37 -0.22 7.94
C ALA A 148 3.24 -1.70 7.52
N GLY A 149 2.02 -2.23 7.43
CA GLY A 149 1.80 -3.66 7.18
C GLY A 149 2.22 -4.58 8.33
N MET A 150 2.40 -4.03 9.53
CA MET A 150 2.87 -4.77 10.71
C MET A 150 1.74 -5.43 11.52
N VAL A 151 0.48 -5.16 11.18
CA VAL A 151 -0.66 -5.74 11.89
C VAL A 151 -0.80 -7.21 11.48
N ARG A 152 -0.67 -8.09 12.46
CA ARG A 152 -0.94 -9.53 12.31
C ARG A 152 -2.23 -9.87 13.03
N LEU A 153 -3.07 -10.70 12.40
CA LEU A 153 -4.26 -11.24 13.03
C LEU A 153 -3.88 -12.38 13.98
N GLN A 154 -4.50 -12.37 15.15
CA GLN A 154 -4.47 -13.49 16.10
C GLN A 154 -5.77 -14.29 15.92
N LEU A 155 -5.79 -15.16 14.91
CA LEU A 155 -6.98 -15.92 14.56
C LEU A 155 -7.25 -17.02 15.60
N SER A 156 -8.50 -17.09 16.07
CA SER A 156 -9.04 -18.16 16.88
C SER A 156 -10.40 -18.59 16.36
N GLU A 157 -10.78 -19.84 16.59
CA GLU A 157 -12.13 -20.30 16.30
C GLU A 157 -13.12 -19.61 17.25
N THR A 158 -13.97 -18.75 16.71
CA THR A 158 -14.84 -17.85 17.49
C THR A 158 -16.29 -18.00 17.03
N ASP A 159 -17.21 -18.10 17.99
CA ASP A 159 -18.64 -18.01 17.73
C ASP A 159 -19.05 -16.55 17.59
N LEU A 160 -19.28 -16.09 16.35
CA LEU A 160 -19.61 -14.71 16.04
C LEU A 160 -20.98 -14.30 16.59
N VAL A 161 -21.91 -15.22 16.77
CA VAL A 161 -23.23 -14.93 17.38
C VAL A 161 -23.05 -14.57 18.86
N GLN A 162 -22.27 -15.35 19.59
CA GLN A 162 -21.98 -15.09 20.98
C GLN A 162 -21.13 -13.83 21.16
N LEU A 163 -20.13 -13.60 20.31
CA LEU A 163 -19.32 -12.40 20.33
C LEU A 163 -20.17 -11.14 20.15
N VAL A 164 -21.04 -11.09 19.12
CA VAL A 164 -21.90 -9.94 18.83
C VAL A 164 -22.92 -9.73 19.95
N ARG A 165 -23.46 -10.79 20.54
CA ARG A 165 -24.35 -10.73 21.71
C ARG A 165 -23.64 -10.05 22.88
N ASN A 166 -22.42 -10.46 23.20
CA ASN A 166 -21.64 -9.87 24.28
C ASN A 166 -21.32 -8.39 24.03
N VAL A 167 -20.98 -8.05 22.78
CA VAL A 167 -20.69 -6.65 22.37
C VAL A 167 -21.94 -5.78 22.46
N SER A 168 -23.12 -6.31 22.20
CA SER A 168 -24.38 -5.55 22.19
C SER A 168 -24.91 -5.22 23.59
N GLU A 169 -24.55 -5.99 24.60
CA GLU A 169 -25.14 -5.86 25.95
C GLU A 169 -24.96 -4.46 26.58
N PRO A 170 -23.78 -3.84 26.57
CA PRO A 170 -23.63 -2.47 27.09
C PRO A 170 -24.49 -1.43 26.37
N PHE A 171 -24.81 -1.67 25.09
CA PHE A 171 -25.61 -0.76 24.29
C PHE A 171 -27.11 -0.85 24.60
N ARG A 172 -27.62 -1.95 25.19
CA ARG A 172 -28.99 -2.05 25.69
C ARG A 172 -29.26 -1.02 26.79
N GLN A 173 -28.37 -0.91 27.78
CA GLN A 173 -28.51 0.10 28.83
C GLN A 173 -28.37 1.53 28.26
N MET A 174 -27.47 1.71 27.29
CA MET A 174 -27.28 3.01 26.64
C MET A 174 -28.52 3.42 25.81
N SER A 175 -29.25 2.47 25.21
CA SER A 175 -30.47 2.76 24.43
C SER A 175 -31.57 3.35 25.30
N GLU A 176 -31.76 2.84 26.52
CA GLU A 176 -32.72 3.39 27.50
C GLU A 176 -32.36 4.84 27.86
N ILE A 177 -31.09 5.09 28.21
CA ILE A 177 -30.62 6.43 28.59
C ILE A 177 -30.79 7.44 27.42
N ARG A 178 -30.56 6.98 26.16
CA ARG A 178 -30.65 7.82 24.97
C ARG A 178 -32.04 7.85 24.33
N GLN A 179 -32.99 7.10 24.88
CA GLN A 179 -34.35 6.95 24.34
C GLN A 179 -34.34 6.45 22.88
N LEU A 180 -33.51 5.45 22.60
CA LEU A 180 -33.42 4.79 21.28
C LEU A 180 -34.08 3.42 21.33
N HIS A 181 -34.66 2.99 20.22
CA HIS A 181 -35.08 1.60 20.01
C HIS A 181 -33.88 0.82 19.49
N PHE A 182 -33.42 -0.16 20.27
CA PHE A 182 -32.25 -0.98 19.91
C PHE A 182 -32.66 -2.45 19.81
N ASP A 183 -32.63 -2.96 18.59
CA ASP A 183 -32.95 -4.33 18.26
C ASP A 183 -31.70 -5.12 17.89
N VAL A 184 -31.66 -6.40 18.31
CA VAL A 184 -30.55 -7.31 18.04
C VAL A 184 -31.13 -8.59 17.45
N ASP A 185 -30.88 -8.81 16.16
CA ASP A 185 -31.34 -9.94 15.36
C ASP A 185 -30.17 -10.91 15.10
N LEU A 186 -30.16 -12.01 15.84
CA LEU A 186 -29.10 -13.02 15.81
C LEU A 186 -29.71 -14.38 15.50
N PRO A 187 -29.09 -15.22 14.67
CA PRO A 187 -29.53 -16.58 14.44
C PRO A 187 -29.41 -17.42 15.72
N ASP A 188 -30.25 -18.46 15.84
CA ASP A 188 -30.18 -19.41 16.93
C ASP A 188 -28.96 -20.35 16.82
N GLU A 189 -28.48 -20.57 15.60
CA GLU A 189 -27.34 -21.43 15.31
C GLU A 189 -26.01 -20.70 15.58
N ARG A 190 -25.02 -21.47 16.06
CA ARG A 190 -23.67 -20.95 16.20
C ARG A 190 -23.03 -20.72 14.83
N LEU A 191 -22.32 -19.62 14.71
CA LEU A 191 -21.55 -19.29 13.53
C LEU A 191 -20.05 -19.26 13.88
N LEU A 192 -19.37 -20.39 13.68
CA LEU A 192 -17.95 -20.55 13.99
C LEU A 192 -17.08 -20.10 12.82
N TYR A 193 -16.22 -19.14 13.07
CA TYR A 193 -15.27 -18.60 12.09
C TYR A 193 -13.90 -18.41 12.74
N TRP A 194 -12.85 -18.53 11.94
CA TRP A 194 -11.49 -18.18 12.36
C TRP A 194 -11.28 -16.68 12.21
N VAL A 195 -11.31 -15.96 13.33
CA VAL A 195 -11.22 -14.50 13.37
C VAL A 195 -10.37 -14.03 14.54
N ASP A 196 -9.87 -12.79 14.45
CA ASP A 196 -9.30 -12.08 15.60
C ASP A 196 -10.45 -11.46 16.42
N GLU A 197 -10.84 -12.14 17.49
CA GLU A 197 -11.97 -11.76 18.36
C GLU A 197 -11.88 -10.30 18.83
N GLY A 198 -10.68 -9.86 19.26
CA GLY A 198 -10.47 -8.50 19.74
C GLY A 198 -10.70 -7.43 18.67
N LYS A 199 -10.25 -7.71 17.44
CA LYS A 199 -10.42 -6.77 16.32
C LYS A 199 -11.85 -6.74 15.81
N ILE A 200 -12.53 -7.88 15.72
CA ILE A 200 -13.96 -7.93 15.35
C ILE A 200 -14.80 -7.19 16.42
N THR A 201 -14.53 -7.45 17.71
CA THR A 201 -15.16 -6.73 18.81
C THR A 201 -15.02 -5.21 18.65
N SER A 202 -13.80 -4.73 18.41
CA SER A 202 -13.51 -3.30 18.22
C SER A 202 -14.24 -2.72 16.99
N ALA A 203 -14.28 -3.45 15.89
CA ALA A 203 -14.99 -3.02 14.69
C ALA A 203 -16.50 -2.87 14.93
N VAL A 204 -17.14 -3.86 15.55
CA VAL A 204 -18.58 -3.82 15.88
C VAL A 204 -18.89 -2.69 16.87
N GLN A 205 -18.07 -2.51 17.89
CA GLN A 205 -18.21 -1.39 18.85
C GLN A 205 -18.09 -0.03 18.17
N ASN A 206 -17.20 0.13 17.21
CA ASN A 206 -17.07 1.38 16.45
C ASN A 206 -18.33 1.66 15.62
N LEU A 207 -18.89 0.66 14.95
CA LEU A 207 -20.11 0.81 14.17
C LEU A 207 -21.30 1.16 15.08
N LEU A 208 -21.51 0.41 16.17
CA LEU A 208 -22.59 0.67 17.14
C LEU A 208 -22.44 2.05 17.78
N SER A 209 -21.24 2.42 18.20
CA SER A 209 -20.99 3.74 18.77
C SER A 209 -21.33 4.88 17.81
N ASN A 210 -21.09 4.71 16.51
CA ASN A 210 -21.48 5.67 15.50
C ASN A 210 -23.01 5.70 15.32
N ALA A 211 -23.67 4.56 15.17
CA ALA A 211 -25.11 4.48 15.08
C ALA A 211 -25.81 5.16 16.25
N PHE A 212 -25.37 4.86 17.47
CA PHE A 212 -25.91 5.49 18.68
C PHE A 212 -25.63 6.99 18.78
N LYS A 213 -24.50 7.46 18.24
CA LYS A 213 -24.11 8.88 18.24
C LYS A 213 -24.99 9.70 17.30
N TYR A 214 -25.27 9.17 16.12
CA TYR A 214 -25.91 9.93 15.05
C TYR A 214 -27.42 9.70 14.95
N THR A 215 -27.98 8.75 15.69
CA THR A 215 -29.41 8.54 15.79
C THR A 215 -30.03 9.46 16.85
N PRO A 216 -31.06 10.26 16.49
CA PRO A 216 -31.75 11.13 17.45
C PRO A 216 -32.64 10.28 18.39
N PRO A 217 -33.02 10.84 19.56
CA PRO A 217 -33.99 10.20 20.46
C PRO A 217 -35.28 9.82 19.73
N GLY A 218 -35.82 8.62 20.04
CA GLY A 218 -36.95 8.02 19.33
C GLY A 218 -36.58 7.28 18.05
N GLY A 219 -35.31 7.34 17.61
CA GLY A 219 -34.82 6.60 16.44
C GLY A 219 -34.55 5.13 16.74
N HIS A 220 -34.26 4.38 15.66
CA HIS A 220 -34.01 2.94 15.71
C HIS A 220 -32.57 2.61 15.33
N VAL A 221 -31.99 1.63 16.02
CA VAL A 221 -30.71 1.01 15.69
C VAL A 221 -30.91 -0.50 15.66
N LEU A 222 -30.55 -1.16 14.58
CA LEU A 222 -30.62 -2.61 14.42
C LEU A 222 -29.21 -3.18 14.23
N LEU A 223 -28.87 -4.17 15.04
CA LEU A 223 -27.68 -5.00 14.89
C LEU A 223 -28.11 -6.39 14.45
N SER A 224 -27.63 -6.87 13.32
CA SER A 224 -27.97 -8.23 12.84
C SER A 224 -26.73 -9.01 12.41
N VAL A 225 -26.83 -10.33 12.55
CA VAL A 225 -25.82 -11.30 12.09
C VAL A 225 -26.50 -12.32 11.21
N SER A 226 -25.94 -12.59 10.05
CA SER A 226 -26.47 -13.61 9.13
C SER A 226 -25.35 -14.29 8.35
N PRO A 227 -25.51 -15.59 8.03
CA PRO A 227 -24.66 -16.24 7.05
C PRO A 227 -24.88 -15.59 5.67
N ALA A 228 -23.84 -15.46 4.88
CA ALA A 228 -23.88 -14.91 3.53
C ALA A 228 -22.97 -15.72 2.61
N MET A 229 -23.27 -15.68 1.32
CA MET A 229 -22.45 -16.32 0.27
C MET A 229 -21.97 -15.25 -0.73
N ARG A 230 -20.70 -15.30 -1.09
CA ARG A 230 -20.14 -14.46 -2.15
C ARG A 230 -19.16 -15.28 -2.97
N ASN A 231 -19.37 -15.37 -4.28
CA ASN A 231 -18.52 -16.15 -5.20
C ASN A 231 -18.31 -17.62 -4.79
N GLY A 232 -19.32 -18.25 -4.18
CA GLY A 232 -19.25 -19.65 -3.71
C GLY A 232 -18.52 -19.85 -2.37
N GLN A 233 -18.05 -18.77 -1.74
CA GLN A 233 -17.47 -18.81 -0.40
C GLN A 233 -18.48 -18.36 0.65
N GLY A 234 -18.49 -19.03 1.81
CA GLY A 234 -19.32 -18.68 2.95
C GLY A 234 -18.71 -17.51 3.72
N TYR A 235 -19.54 -16.53 4.04
CA TYR A 235 -19.19 -15.37 4.87
C TYR A 235 -20.18 -15.22 6.01
N CYS A 236 -19.77 -14.52 7.06
CA CYS A 236 -20.68 -13.99 8.06
C CYS A 236 -20.87 -12.49 7.80
N ARG A 237 -22.12 -12.05 7.72
CA ARG A 237 -22.47 -10.64 7.57
C ARG A 237 -22.93 -10.11 8.92
N ILE A 238 -22.24 -9.10 9.42
CA ILE A 238 -22.63 -8.32 10.59
C ILE A 238 -23.12 -6.97 10.07
N THR A 239 -24.35 -6.59 10.37
CA THR A 239 -24.96 -5.35 9.88
C THR A 239 -25.38 -4.48 11.06
N VAL A 240 -25.02 -3.21 11.02
CA VAL A 240 -25.53 -2.16 11.90
C VAL A 240 -26.30 -1.19 11.03
N SER A 241 -27.59 -1.03 11.31
CA SER A 241 -28.46 -0.09 10.60
C SER A 241 -29.03 0.92 11.58
N ASP A 242 -29.13 2.17 11.18
CA ASP A 242 -29.65 3.25 12.00
C ASP A 242 -30.60 4.15 11.20
N THR A 243 -31.47 4.88 11.93
CA THR A 243 -32.36 5.89 11.36
C THR A 243 -31.88 7.31 11.65
N GLY A 244 -30.59 7.48 11.72
CA GLY A 244 -29.93 8.76 11.94
C GLY A 244 -29.97 9.71 10.74
N ALA A 245 -29.21 10.79 10.81
CA ALA A 245 -29.18 11.81 9.76
C ALA A 245 -28.62 11.33 8.41
N GLY A 246 -28.07 10.11 8.36
CA GLY A 246 -27.39 9.56 7.19
C GLY A 246 -26.03 10.22 6.93
N ILE A 247 -25.40 9.80 5.84
CA ILE A 247 -24.09 10.31 5.42
C ILE A 247 -24.25 11.05 4.09
N PRO A 248 -23.85 12.33 4.01
CA PRO A 248 -23.90 13.09 2.76
C PRO A 248 -23.18 12.34 1.63
N GLU A 249 -23.75 12.38 0.43
CA GLU A 249 -23.25 11.61 -0.72
C GLU A 249 -21.80 11.93 -1.04
N GLU A 250 -21.39 13.18 -0.89
CA GLU A 250 -20.00 13.64 -1.09
C GLU A 250 -19.01 12.97 -0.13
N LEU A 251 -19.44 12.67 1.10
CA LEU A 251 -18.60 12.04 2.13
C LEU A 251 -18.59 10.53 2.05
N GLN A 252 -19.62 9.88 1.45
CA GLN A 252 -19.74 8.42 1.40
C GLN A 252 -18.51 7.73 0.80
N LYS A 253 -17.84 8.36 -0.16
CA LYS A 253 -16.63 7.81 -0.80
C LYS A 253 -15.41 7.83 0.11
N HIS A 254 -15.40 8.74 1.09
CA HIS A 254 -14.25 9.04 1.94
C HIS A 254 -14.43 8.65 3.41
N ILE A 255 -15.63 8.18 3.83
CA ILE A 255 -15.92 7.86 5.24
C ILE A 255 -14.99 6.81 5.86
N PHE A 256 -14.35 6.00 5.03
CA PHE A 256 -13.39 4.98 5.47
C PHE A 256 -11.94 5.46 5.46
N GLU A 257 -11.67 6.69 5.05
CA GLU A 257 -10.35 7.29 5.17
C GLU A 257 -10.12 7.77 6.61
N SER A 258 -8.86 7.79 7.05
CA SER A 258 -8.52 8.23 8.41
C SER A 258 -8.75 9.74 8.57
N PHE A 259 -9.25 10.13 9.75
CA PHE A 259 -9.45 11.54 10.15
C PHE A 259 -10.56 12.30 9.42
N ILE A 260 -11.45 11.64 8.69
CA ILE A 260 -12.62 12.28 8.09
C ILE A 260 -13.76 12.32 9.12
N THR A 261 -14.22 13.52 9.42
CA THR A 261 -15.38 13.76 10.26
C THR A 261 -16.41 14.56 9.47
N GLY A 262 -17.66 14.07 9.46
CA GLY A 262 -18.78 14.76 8.78
C GLY A 262 -19.33 15.97 9.52
N ASP A 263 -18.77 16.33 10.68
CA ASP A 263 -19.30 17.38 11.55
C ASP A 263 -18.37 18.59 11.58
N ASN A 264 -18.85 19.71 11.04
CA ASN A 264 -18.27 21.04 11.26
C ASN A 264 -18.58 21.61 12.67
N ARG A 265 -19.12 20.81 13.61
CA ARG A 265 -19.45 21.23 14.98
C ARG A 265 -18.37 20.76 15.93
N PRO A 266 -17.51 21.65 16.45
CA PRO A 266 -16.41 21.31 17.34
C PRO A 266 -16.88 20.72 18.69
N GLU A 267 -18.13 20.95 19.10
CA GLU A 267 -18.61 20.61 20.45
C GLU A 267 -19.05 19.15 20.64
N MET A 268 -19.29 18.36 19.60
CA MET A 268 -19.75 16.96 19.71
C MET A 268 -18.77 15.91 19.21
N SER A 269 -17.62 16.29 18.64
CA SER A 269 -16.67 15.36 18.04
C SER A 269 -15.56 14.96 19.01
N THR A 270 -15.85 14.04 19.93
CA THR A 270 -14.83 13.42 20.81
C THR A 270 -14.10 12.24 20.14
N LYS A 271 -14.35 11.94 18.87
CA LYS A 271 -13.68 10.86 18.15
C LYS A 271 -13.11 11.39 16.83
N ALA A 272 -11.84 11.10 16.60
CA ALA A 272 -11.00 11.64 15.50
C ALA A 272 -11.34 11.12 14.09
N GLY A 273 -12.52 10.62 13.79
CA GLY A 273 -12.85 10.08 12.45
C GLY A 273 -12.08 8.82 12.05
N VAL A 274 -11.63 8.04 13.04
CA VAL A 274 -10.75 6.89 12.85
C VAL A 274 -11.50 5.56 12.92
N GLY A 275 -12.66 5.52 13.58
CA GLY A 275 -13.38 4.29 13.90
C GLY A 275 -13.81 3.48 12.66
N LEU A 276 -14.29 4.17 11.62
CA LEU A 276 -14.71 3.51 10.36
C LEU A 276 -13.50 3.00 9.56
N HIS A 277 -12.39 3.73 9.57
CA HIS A 277 -11.13 3.30 8.97
C HIS A 277 -10.62 2.01 9.62
N ILE A 278 -10.62 1.95 10.96
CA ILE A 278 -10.24 0.74 11.72
C ILE A 278 -11.17 -0.42 11.38
N ALA A 279 -12.49 -0.19 11.35
CA ALA A 279 -13.47 -1.22 11.02
C ALA A 279 -13.23 -1.79 9.60
N LYS A 280 -13.04 -0.92 8.60
CA LYS A 280 -12.73 -1.34 7.23
C LYS A 280 -11.44 -2.15 7.16
N THR A 281 -10.37 -1.64 7.73
CA THR A 281 -9.07 -2.34 7.68
C THR A 281 -9.12 -3.68 8.41
N THR A 282 -9.88 -3.76 9.51
CA THR A 282 -10.12 -5.05 10.17
C THR A 282 -10.78 -6.05 9.24
N MET A 283 -11.78 -5.62 8.47
CA MET A 283 -12.46 -6.51 7.50
C MET A 283 -11.54 -6.86 6.31
N ASP A 284 -10.76 -5.91 5.83
CA ASP A 284 -9.80 -6.13 4.72
C ASP A 284 -8.68 -7.12 5.10
N LEU A 285 -8.34 -7.21 6.39
CA LEU A 285 -7.33 -8.15 6.91
C LEU A 285 -7.89 -9.57 7.13
N HIS A 286 -9.22 -9.75 7.36
CA HIS A 286 -9.90 -11.04 7.53
C HIS A 286 -10.39 -11.60 6.21
#